data_baf0b4e6c206b912cd1bc63dc867f99c
#
_entry.id   baf0b4e6c206b912cd1bc63dc867f99c
#
_cell.length_a   1.000
_cell.length_b   1.000
_cell.length_c   1.000
_cell.angle_alpha   90.00
_cell.angle_beta   90.00
_cell.angle_gamma   90.00
#
_symmetry.space_group_name_H-M   'P 1'
#
loop_
_entity.id
_entity.type
_entity.pdbx_description
1 polymer ?
#
loop_
_entity_poly.entity_id
_entity_poly.type
_entity_poly.pdbx_seq_one_letter_code
_entity_poly.pdbx_strand_id
1 'polypeptide(L)'
;IVDSYLNEMGAKIIKEERILPYSLRYEIEYNKKDLLEFSQKIESIPGVEILSMGKSLEVIKDLGNAKMVCDRYNLDKLVGTHAIGHARMATESGVDIKSAHPFWGYPFSDVSVVHNGQLTNYWNNRRALENKGMRFMSECDSELIAVYLAEKMRDGASLEEGMKESLTGLDGVFTYFVATKDSLGMAKDTMAAKPLVLYESDDLVAMGSEEIAIRSILPQEIDTYDPFDGEV
;
A
#
# COMPACT_ATOMS: atom_id res chain seq x y z
N ILE A 1 0.70 5.67 -26.79
CA ILE A 1 -0.60 4.96 -26.60
C ILE A 1 -1.25 5.45 -25.31
N VAL A 2 -0.59 5.37 -24.15
CA VAL A 2 -1.15 5.84 -22.87
C VAL A 2 -1.57 7.31 -22.98
N ASP A 3 -0.75 8.17 -23.54
CA ASP A 3 -1.04 9.60 -23.73
C ASP A 3 -2.34 9.86 -24.50
N SER A 4 -2.62 9.05 -25.53
CA SER A 4 -3.87 9.17 -26.30
C SER A 4 -5.07 8.87 -25.44
N TYR A 5 -5.00 7.82 -24.62
CA TYR A 5 -6.07 7.45 -23.69
C TYR A 5 -6.26 8.51 -22.59
N LEU A 6 -5.18 9.04 -22.01
CA LEU A 6 -5.26 10.11 -21.03
C LEU A 6 -5.96 11.34 -21.61
N ASN A 7 -5.57 11.77 -22.81
CA ASN A 7 -6.17 12.92 -23.49
C ASN A 7 -7.64 12.68 -23.84
N GLU A 8 -8.01 11.50 -24.32
CA GLU A 8 -9.42 11.12 -24.62
C GLU A 8 -10.31 11.18 -23.38
N MET A 9 -9.76 10.85 -22.21
CA MET A 9 -10.47 10.94 -20.92
C MET A 9 -10.54 12.37 -20.37
N GLY A 10 -9.85 13.32 -21.02
CA GLY A 10 -9.78 14.70 -20.60
C GLY A 10 -8.78 14.95 -19.47
N ALA A 11 -7.83 14.07 -19.28
CA ALA A 11 -6.69 14.31 -18.43
C ALA A 11 -5.66 15.18 -19.16
N LYS A 12 -5.16 16.23 -18.49
CA LYS A 12 -4.06 17.05 -19.00
C LYS A 12 -2.75 16.53 -18.42
N ILE A 13 -1.86 16.08 -19.27
CA ILE A 13 -0.52 15.64 -18.89
C ILE A 13 0.32 16.87 -18.53
N ILE A 14 0.80 16.91 -17.29
CA ILE A 14 1.72 17.95 -16.79
C ILE A 14 3.15 17.48 -16.97
N LYS A 15 3.42 16.22 -16.60
CA LYS A 15 4.75 15.62 -16.68
C LYS A 15 4.65 14.15 -17.01
N GLU A 16 5.56 13.66 -17.85
CA GLU A 16 5.81 12.24 -18.10
C GLU A 16 7.26 11.94 -17.74
N GLU A 17 7.47 10.89 -16.99
CA GLU A 17 8.80 10.40 -16.64
C GLU A 17 8.88 8.91 -16.95
N ARG A 18 9.84 8.54 -17.78
CA ARG A 18 10.20 7.14 -17.97
C ARG A 18 11.29 6.77 -16.98
N ILE A 19 10.91 6.14 -15.88
CA ILE A 19 11.86 5.73 -14.85
C ILE A 19 12.63 4.52 -15.32
N LEU A 20 11.94 3.53 -15.91
CA LEU A 20 12.51 2.30 -16.48
C LEU A 20 11.85 2.01 -17.83
N PRO A 21 12.41 1.11 -18.66
CA PRO A 21 11.79 0.74 -19.95
C PRO A 21 10.33 0.28 -19.83
N TYR A 22 9.96 -0.27 -18.67
CA TYR A 22 8.62 -0.79 -18.36
C TYR A 22 7.88 0.01 -17.28
N SER A 23 8.44 1.13 -16.80
CA SER A 23 7.84 1.94 -15.74
C SER A 23 7.72 3.39 -16.15
N LEU A 24 6.50 3.89 -16.21
CA LEU A 24 6.15 5.27 -16.54
C LEU A 24 5.46 5.92 -15.33
N ARG A 25 5.81 7.17 -15.09
CA ARG A 25 5.16 8.02 -14.10
C ARG A 25 4.55 9.21 -14.81
N TYR A 26 3.27 9.44 -14.55
CA TYR A 26 2.54 10.60 -15.06
C TYR A 26 2.10 11.50 -13.93
N GLU A 27 2.34 12.78 -14.07
CA GLU A 27 1.65 13.83 -13.33
C GLU A 27 0.58 14.43 -14.23
N ILE A 28 -0.68 14.37 -13.79
CA ILE A 28 -1.83 14.78 -14.59
C ILE A 28 -2.78 15.68 -13.82
N GLU A 29 -3.42 16.62 -14.52
CA GLU A 29 -4.63 17.28 -14.03
C GLU A 29 -5.85 16.48 -14.51
N TYR A 30 -6.66 15.98 -13.58
CA TYR A 30 -7.86 15.23 -13.87
C TYR A 30 -8.99 15.62 -12.91
N ASN A 31 -10.06 16.17 -13.45
CA ASN A 31 -11.13 16.81 -12.64
C ASN A 31 -12.37 15.92 -12.48
N LYS A 32 -12.43 14.76 -13.13
CA LYS A 32 -13.55 13.83 -12.98
C LYS A 32 -13.40 13.02 -11.69
N LYS A 33 -14.54 12.65 -11.09
CA LYS A 33 -14.56 11.93 -9.80
C LYS A 33 -14.46 10.42 -9.94
N ASP A 34 -14.71 9.87 -11.12
CA ASP A 34 -14.72 8.41 -11.33
C ASP A 34 -13.31 7.90 -11.64
N LEU A 35 -12.58 7.60 -10.57
CA LEU A 35 -11.24 7.01 -10.66
C LEU A 35 -11.29 5.54 -11.07
N LEU A 36 -12.42 4.85 -10.85
CA LEU A 36 -12.59 3.46 -11.26
C LEU A 36 -12.68 3.36 -12.79
N GLU A 37 -13.58 4.13 -13.42
CA GLU A 37 -13.68 4.18 -14.88
C GLU A 37 -12.36 4.62 -15.51
N PHE A 38 -11.69 5.63 -14.91
CA PHE A 38 -10.41 6.13 -15.36
C PHE A 38 -9.35 5.01 -15.39
N SER A 39 -9.16 4.33 -14.28
CA SER A 39 -8.16 3.27 -14.16
C SER A 39 -8.46 2.07 -15.06
N GLN A 40 -9.73 1.64 -15.14
CA GLN A 40 -10.14 0.56 -16.02
C GLN A 40 -9.84 0.85 -17.50
N LYS A 41 -10.04 2.10 -17.92
CA LYS A 41 -9.77 2.52 -19.30
C LYS A 41 -8.27 2.50 -19.61
N ILE A 42 -7.42 2.96 -18.70
CA ILE A 42 -5.96 2.86 -18.86
C ILE A 42 -5.49 1.40 -18.88
N GLU A 43 -6.00 0.58 -17.98
CA GLU A 43 -5.64 -0.84 -17.90
C GLU A 43 -6.28 -1.71 -19.01
N SER A 44 -7.19 -1.15 -19.79
CA SER A 44 -7.65 -1.80 -21.03
C SER A 44 -6.59 -1.81 -22.13
N ILE A 45 -5.53 -1.03 -22.00
CA ILE A 45 -4.37 -1.05 -22.90
C ILE A 45 -3.56 -2.32 -22.64
N PRO A 46 -3.37 -3.21 -23.62
CA PRO A 46 -2.64 -4.45 -23.41
C PRO A 46 -1.24 -4.21 -22.82
N GLY A 47 -0.95 -4.87 -21.70
CA GLY A 47 0.34 -4.79 -21.01
C GLY A 47 0.54 -3.54 -20.17
N VAL A 48 -0.49 -2.74 -19.93
CA VAL A 48 -0.46 -1.59 -19.02
C VAL A 48 -1.17 -1.95 -17.71
N GLU A 49 -0.53 -1.65 -16.59
CA GLU A 49 -1.03 -1.84 -15.25
C GLU A 49 -0.75 -0.59 -14.42
N ILE A 50 -1.72 -0.17 -13.62
CA ILE A 50 -1.56 0.96 -12.69
C ILE A 50 -1.09 0.40 -11.36
N LEU A 51 0.16 0.69 -10.99
CA LEU A 51 0.72 0.28 -9.69
C LEU A 51 0.28 1.19 -8.54
N SER A 52 0.07 2.47 -8.82
CA SER A 52 -0.53 3.41 -7.88
C SER A 52 -1.17 4.60 -8.61
N MET A 53 -2.16 5.18 -7.98
CA MET A 53 -2.79 6.43 -8.41
C MET A 53 -3.22 7.21 -7.16
N GLY A 54 -2.67 8.39 -6.98
CA GLY A 54 -2.93 9.21 -5.82
C GLY A 54 -2.59 10.67 -6.06
N LYS A 55 -2.92 11.52 -5.11
CA LYS A 55 -2.57 12.94 -5.14
C LYS A 55 -1.31 13.24 -4.33
N SER A 56 -1.06 12.44 -3.31
CA SER A 56 0.01 12.69 -2.33
C SER A 56 0.82 11.45 -2.03
N LEU A 57 0.30 10.25 -2.33
CA LEU A 57 0.94 8.99 -2.03
C LEU A 57 1.36 8.30 -3.34
N GLU A 58 2.59 7.82 -3.39
CA GLU A 58 3.14 7.07 -4.51
C GLU A 58 3.61 5.70 -4.05
N VAL A 59 3.25 4.66 -4.79
CA VAL A 59 3.70 3.29 -4.55
C VAL A 59 4.79 2.95 -5.56
N ILE A 60 5.97 2.60 -5.05
CA ILE A 60 7.08 2.11 -5.83
C ILE A 60 7.36 0.67 -5.43
N LYS A 61 7.30 -0.25 -6.36
CA LYS A 61 7.58 -1.66 -6.13
C LYS A 61 8.21 -2.32 -7.34
N ASP A 62 9.12 -3.26 -7.08
CA ASP A 62 9.81 -4.02 -8.12
C ASP A 62 10.34 -5.33 -7.53
N LEU A 63 10.85 -6.18 -8.40
CA LEU A 63 11.55 -7.41 -8.03
C LEU A 63 13.02 -7.11 -7.74
N GLY A 64 13.54 -7.70 -6.68
CA GLY A 64 14.92 -7.55 -6.24
C GLY A 64 15.04 -7.24 -4.76
N ASN A 65 16.24 -6.98 -4.29
CA ASN A 65 16.45 -6.55 -2.92
C ASN A 65 16.23 -5.03 -2.77
N ALA A 66 16.07 -4.56 -1.54
CA ALA A 66 15.79 -3.16 -1.22
C ALA A 66 16.80 -2.18 -1.86
N LYS A 67 18.11 -2.51 -1.83
CA LYS A 67 19.14 -1.67 -2.44
C LYS A 67 18.95 -1.53 -3.95
N MET A 68 18.66 -2.63 -4.66
CA MET A 68 18.41 -2.59 -6.10
C MET A 68 17.21 -1.71 -6.45
N VAL A 69 16.13 -1.79 -5.67
CA VAL A 69 14.94 -0.97 -5.90
C VAL A 69 15.25 0.50 -5.60
N CYS A 70 15.95 0.77 -4.48
CA CYS A 70 16.40 2.11 -4.14
C CYS A 70 17.23 2.75 -5.26
N ASP A 71 18.24 2.04 -5.75
CA ASP A 71 19.13 2.53 -6.81
C ASP A 71 18.38 2.75 -8.15
N ARG A 72 17.43 1.85 -8.50
CA ARG A 72 16.66 1.95 -9.76
C ARG A 72 15.73 3.15 -9.78
N TYR A 73 15.06 3.42 -8.67
CA TYR A 73 14.03 4.44 -8.58
C TYR A 73 14.52 5.72 -7.89
N ASN A 74 15.81 5.81 -7.54
CA ASN A 74 16.40 6.93 -6.80
C ASN A 74 15.61 7.28 -5.54
N LEU A 75 15.26 6.27 -4.72
CA LEU A 75 14.43 6.47 -3.52
C LEU A 75 15.11 7.38 -2.51
N ASP A 76 16.44 7.46 -2.51
CA ASP A 76 17.25 8.38 -1.70
C ASP A 76 16.99 9.87 -1.99
N LYS A 77 16.34 10.17 -3.12
CA LYS A 77 15.98 11.54 -3.52
C LYS A 77 14.53 11.89 -3.22
N LEU A 78 13.72 10.91 -2.80
CA LEU A 78 12.33 11.17 -2.46
C LEU A 78 12.25 11.89 -1.12
N VAL A 79 11.34 12.86 -1.06
CA VAL A 79 11.08 13.63 0.16
C VAL A 79 9.61 13.46 0.52
N GLY A 80 9.35 13.09 1.77
CA GLY A 80 8.01 12.89 2.29
C GLY A 80 7.99 13.02 3.81
N THR A 81 6.81 13.10 4.37
CA THR A 81 6.59 13.17 5.82
C THR A 81 6.63 11.79 6.47
N HIS A 82 6.22 10.77 5.74
CA HIS A 82 6.20 9.37 6.20
C HIS A 82 6.27 8.41 5.02
N ALA A 83 6.70 7.19 5.30
CA ALA A 83 6.79 6.11 4.32
C ALA A 83 6.55 4.75 4.97
N ILE A 84 6.03 3.81 4.20
CA ILE A 84 5.97 2.39 4.56
C ILE A 84 6.75 1.57 3.54
N GLY A 85 7.34 0.47 3.97
CA GLY A 85 8.12 -0.39 3.10
C GLY A 85 8.08 -1.85 3.54
N HIS A 86 8.31 -2.77 2.59
CA HIS A 86 8.31 -4.19 2.86
C HIS A 86 9.26 -4.93 1.93
N ALA A 87 10.06 -5.82 2.48
CA ALA A 87 10.83 -6.81 1.72
C ALA A 87 10.16 -8.17 1.89
N ARG A 88 9.59 -8.70 0.81
CA ARG A 88 8.86 -9.97 0.82
C ARG A 88 9.70 -11.10 0.23
N MET A 89 9.70 -12.23 0.91
CA MET A 89 10.10 -13.49 0.31
C MET A 89 8.84 -14.27 -0.06
N ALA A 90 8.63 -14.53 -1.34
CA ALA A 90 7.44 -15.25 -1.81
C ALA A 90 7.49 -16.72 -1.37
N THR A 91 6.38 -17.21 -0.82
CA THR A 91 6.23 -18.60 -0.38
C THR A 91 5.17 -19.36 -1.19
N GLU A 92 3.98 -18.78 -1.35
CA GLU A 92 2.82 -19.46 -1.97
C GLU A 92 2.27 -18.72 -3.19
N SER A 93 2.42 -17.40 -3.28
CA SER A 93 1.94 -16.61 -4.41
C SER A 93 3.04 -16.33 -5.43
N GLY A 94 2.65 -15.97 -6.64
CA GLY A 94 3.56 -15.67 -7.74
C GLY A 94 4.61 -14.62 -7.39
N VAL A 95 5.78 -14.73 -8.01
CA VAL A 95 6.87 -13.74 -7.91
C VAL A 95 6.73 -12.80 -9.09
N ASP A 96 5.91 -11.79 -8.92
CA ASP A 96 5.71 -10.73 -9.89
C ASP A 96 5.57 -9.36 -9.20
N ILE A 97 5.62 -8.29 -9.97
CA ILE A 97 5.55 -6.93 -9.44
C ILE A 97 4.17 -6.65 -8.82
N LYS A 98 3.07 -7.22 -9.37
CA LYS A 98 1.71 -7.02 -8.84
C LYS A 98 1.58 -7.53 -7.42
N SER A 99 2.17 -8.70 -7.16
CA SER A 99 2.13 -9.39 -5.88
C SER A 99 3.17 -8.88 -4.87
N ALA A 100 4.00 -7.91 -5.26
CA ALA A 100 4.93 -7.25 -4.35
C ALA A 100 4.21 -6.18 -3.51
N HIS A 101 4.70 -5.95 -2.28
CA HIS A 101 4.27 -4.82 -1.45
C HIS A 101 4.95 -3.52 -1.90
N PRO A 102 4.35 -2.36 -1.56
CA PRO A 102 3.06 -2.15 -0.92
C PRO A 102 1.87 -2.42 -1.86
N PHE A 103 0.67 -2.60 -1.27
CA PHE A 103 -0.58 -2.68 -2.02
C PHE A 103 -1.35 -1.39 -1.91
N TRP A 104 -1.85 -0.93 -3.05
CA TRP A 104 -2.71 0.24 -3.14
C TRP A 104 -4.18 -0.14 -2.90
N GLY A 105 -4.91 0.70 -2.15
CA GLY A 105 -6.34 0.52 -1.87
C GLY A 105 -7.22 0.90 -3.07
N TYR A 106 -7.17 0.11 -4.13
CA TYR A 106 -7.90 0.34 -5.38
C TYR A 106 -9.42 0.22 -5.18
N PRO A 107 -10.25 1.13 -5.73
CA PRO A 107 -9.92 2.33 -6.52
C PRO A 107 -9.81 3.63 -5.70
N PHE A 108 -9.72 3.54 -4.39
CA PHE A 108 -9.58 4.70 -3.50
C PHE A 108 -8.12 5.17 -3.50
N SER A 109 -7.89 6.44 -3.83
CA SER A 109 -6.54 6.99 -3.88
C SER A 109 -5.95 7.28 -2.49
N ASP A 110 -4.62 7.35 -2.42
CA ASP A 110 -3.87 7.72 -1.21
C ASP A 110 -4.12 6.79 -0.01
N VAL A 111 -4.30 5.49 -0.27
CA VAL A 111 -4.27 4.42 0.75
C VAL A 111 -3.32 3.33 0.29
N SER A 112 -2.32 3.01 1.09
CA SER A 112 -1.37 1.94 0.78
C SER A 112 -1.06 1.11 2.03
N VAL A 113 -0.87 -0.19 1.85
CA VAL A 113 -0.68 -1.15 2.94
C VAL A 113 0.54 -2.03 2.68
N VAL A 114 1.28 -2.31 3.75
CA VAL A 114 2.23 -3.42 3.85
C VAL A 114 1.80 -4.36 4.97
N HIS A 115 1.97 -5.65 4.77
CA HIS A 115 1.42 -6.68 5.65
C HIS A 115 2.41 -7.82 5.85
N ASN A 116 2.51 -8.30 7.08
CA ASN A 116 3.17 -9.53 7.45
C ASN A 116 2.15 -10.46 8.11
N GLY A 117 1.89 -11.61 7.49
CA GLY A 117 0.91 -12.56 8.00
C GLY A 117 0.20 -13.35 6.91
N GLN A 118 -0.93 -13.92 7.30
CA GLN A 118 -1.84 -14.64 6.39
C GLN A 118 -3.29 -14.46 6.84
N LEU A 119 -4.19 -14.22 5.89
CA LEU A 119 -5.63 -14.14 6.13
C LEU A 119 -6.31 -15.47 5.76
N THR A 120 -7.02 -16.05 6.71
CA THR A 120 -7.71 -17.35 6.54
C THR A 120 -9.06 -17.19 5.83
N ASN A 121 -9.72 -16.03 5.97
CA ASN A 121 -11.02 -15.74 5.34
C ASN A 121 -10.91 -14.91 4.04
N TYR A 122 -9.74 -14.94 3.38
CA TYR A 122 -9.42 -14.16 2.19
C TYR A 122 -10.49 -14.27 1.09
N TRP A 123 -10.83 -15.47 0.64
CA TRP A 123 -11.76 -15.67 -0.48
C TRP A 123 -13.19 -15.21 -0.17
N ASN A 124 -13.61 -15.29 1.09
CA ASN A 124 -14.95 -14.84 1.50
C ASN A 124 -15.03 -13.31 1.47
N ASN A 125 -14.04 -12.66 2.05
CA ASN A 125 -13.96 -11.19 2.06
C ASN A 125 -13.75 -10.63 0.65
N ARG A 126 -12.88 -11.26 -0.15
CA ARG A 126 -12.66 -10.84 -1.54
C ARG A 126 -13.96 -10.83 -2.33
N ARG A 127 -14.70 -11.93 -2.33
CA ARG A 127 -16.01 -12.01 -3.02
C ARG A 127 -17.00 -10.96 -2.51
N ALA A 128 -17.04 -10.72 -1.20
CA ALA A 128 -17.93 -9.70 -0.64
C ALA A 128 -17.56 -8.29 -1.14
N LEU A 129 -16.27 -7.98 -1.20
CA LEU A 129 -15.77 -6.69 -1.70
C LEU A 129 -15.95 -6.55 -3.22
N GLU A 130 -15.72 -7.60 -4.01
CA GLU A 130 -15.99 -7.62 -5.46
C GLU A 130 -17.48 -7.38 -5.74
N ASN A 131 -18.40 -7.98 -4.95
CA ASN A 131 -19.85 -7.72 -5.06
C ASN A 131 -20.23 -6.28 -4.73
N LYS A 132 -19.43 -5.55 -3.95
CA LYS A 132 -19.57 -4.11 -3.70
C LYS A 132 -18.89 -3.23 -4.75
N GLY A 133 -18.37 -3.82 -5.83
CA GLY A 133 -17.70 -3.12 -6.92
C GLY A 133 -16.24 -2.79 -6.67
N MET A 134 -15.63 -3.37 -5.64
CA MET A 134 -14.18 -3.24 -5.42
C MET A 134 -13.42 -4.16 -6.39
N ARG A 135 -12.20 -3.77 -6.74
CA ARG A 135 -11.37 -4.51 -7.69
C ARG A 135 -10.05 -4.92 -7.04
N PHE A 136 -9.54 -6.06 -7.47
CA PHE A 136 -8.25 -6.60 -7.07
C PHE A 136 -7.34 -6.75 -8.29
N MET A 137 -6.06 -6.49 -8.12
CA MET A 137 -5.02 -6.61 -9.15
C MET A 137 -4.24 -7.92 -9.02
N SER A 138 -4.19 -8.48 -7.81
CA SER A 138 -3.44 -9.70 -7.49
C SER A 138 -4.30 -10.74 -6.76
N GLU A 139 -3.73 -11.88 -6.48
CA GLU A 139 -4.32 -12.89 -5.58
C GLU A 139 -3.64 -12.90 -4.21
N CYS A 140 -2.89 -11.84 -3.88
CA CYS A 140 -2.25 -11.72 -2.58
C CYS A 140 -3.26 -11.27 -1.53
N ASP A 141 -3.28 -11.96 -0.40
CA ASP A 141 -4.15 -11.63 0.73
C ASP A 141 -3.87 -10.24 1.33
N SER A 142 -2.65 -9.77 1.21
CA SER A 142 -2.26 -8.44 1.67
C SER A 142 -2.98 -7.31 0.92
N GLU A 143 -3.33 -7.51 -0.36
CA GLU A 143 -4.13 -6.56 -1.13
C GLU A 143 -5.53 -6.44 -0.54
N LEU A 144 -6.08 -7.52 0.01
CA LEU A 144 -7.40 -7.50 0.64
C LEU A 144 -7.48 -6.45 1.75
N ILE A 145 -6.43 -6.31 2.56
CA ILE A 145 -6.41 -5.32 3.65
C ILE A 145 -6.52 -3.90 3.07
N ALA A 146 -5.73 -3.59 2.03
CA ALA A 146 -5.77 -2.27 1.39
C ALA A 146 -7.16 -1.96 0.80
N VAL A 147 -7.75 -2.94 0.10
CA VAL A 147 -9.08 -2.79 -0.52
C VAL A 147 -10.18 -2.72 0.56
N TYR A 148 -10.06 -3.49 1.64
CA TYR A 148 -10.98 -3.45 2.78
C TYR A 148 -11.02 -2.06 3.43
N LEU A 149 -9.85 -1.50 3.75
CA LEU A 149 -9.75 -0.16 4.32
C LEU A 149 -10.27 0.91 3.36
N ALA A 150 -9.92 0.80 2.07
CA ALA A 150 -10.42 1.72 1.05
C ALA A 150 -11.94 1.68 0.92
N GLU A 151 -12.56 0.50 1.03
CA GLU A 151 -14.03 0.35 1.00
C GLU A 151 -14.67 1.01 2.21
N LYS A 152 -14.14 0.79 3.42
CA LYS A 152 -14.64 1.44 4.64
C LYS A 152 -14.55 2.96 4.55
N MET A 153 -13.41 3.48 4.11
CA MET A 153 -13.22 4.92 3.95
C MET A 153 -14.10 5.51 2.84
N ARG A 154 -14.35 4.78 1.75
CA ARG A 154 -15.32 5.16 0.71
C ARG A 154 -16.73 5.29 1.27
N ASP A 155 -17.10 4.41 2.17
CA ASP A 155 -18.41 4.38 2.81
C ASP A 155 -18.52 5.40 3.98
N GLY A 156 -17.45 6.15 4.26
CA GLY A 156 -17.44 7.31 5.18
C GLY A 156 -16.78 7.06 6.53
N ALA A 157 -16.23 5.88 6.78
CA ALA A 157 -15.45 5.62 7.98
C ALA A 157 -14.11 6.38 7.96
N SER A 158 -13.62 6.79 9.12
CA SER A 158 -12.24 7.23 9.27
C SER A 158 -11.26 6.04 9.07
N LEU A 159 -9.98 6.34 8.86
CA LEU A 159 -8.96 5.30 8.79
C LEU A 159 -8.94 4.45 10.07
N GLU A 160 -8.94 5.11 11.23
CA GLU A 160 -8.92 4.44 12.53
C GLU A 160 -10.12 3.51 12.74
N GLU A 161 -11.34 3.95 12.38
CA GLU A 161 -12.54 3.11 12.43
C GLU A 161 -12.41 1.91 11.51
N GLY A 162 -11.97 2.09 10.27
CA GLY A 162 -11.72 1.01 9.32
C GLY A 162 -10.67 0.00 9.82
N MET A 163 -9.62 0.48 10.46
CA MET A 163 -8.58 -0.36 11.07
C MET A 163 -9.13 -1.15 12.27
N LYS A 164 -9.88 -0.52 13.17
CA LYS A 164 -10.54 -1.22 14.29
C LYS A 164 -11.52 -2.28 13.81
N GLU A 165 -12.31 -1.98 12.79
CA GLU A 165 -13.21 -2.97 12.19
C GLU A 165 -12.44 -4.13 11.51
N SER A 166 -11.25 -3.88 10.99
CA SER A 166 -10.43 -4.94 10.39
C SER A 166 -10.01 -6.02 11.38
N LEU A 167 -9.83 -5.69 12.66
CA LEU A 167 -9.46 -6.65 13.70
C LEU A 167 -10.51 -7.74 13.92
N THR A 168 -11.76 -7.47 13.58
CA THR A 168 -12.87 -8.42 13.71
C THR A 168 -13.38 -8.94 12.36
N GLY A 169 -13.21 -8.16 11.29
CA GLY A 169 -13.66 -8.51 9.95
C GLY A 169 -12.69 -9.38 9.16
N LEU A 170 -11.39 -9.25 9.47
CA LEU A 170 -10.35 -10.08 8.90
C LEU A 170 -9.97 -11.18 9.89
N ASP A 171 -9.90 -12.41 9.41
CA ASP A 171 -9.50 -13.57 10.22
C ASP A 171 -8.12 -14.04 9.75
N GLY A 172 -7.25 -14.31 10.72
CA GLY A 172 -5.88 -14.72 10.42
C GLY A 172 -4.88 -14.24 11.46
N VAL A 173 -3.61 -14.35 11.12
CA VAL A 173 -2.49 -13.83 11.92
C VAL A 173 -1.80 -12.77 11.11
N PHE A 174 -1.87 -11.52 11.57
CA PHE A 174 -1.38 -10.40 10.78
C PHE A 174 -0.88 -9.22 11.62
N THR A 175 0.09 -8.55 11.06
CA THR A 175 0.46 -7.18 11.41
C THR A 175 0.55 -6.39 10.11
N TYR A 176 -0.05 -5.22 10.04
CA TYR A 176 0.06 -4.37 8.86
C TYR A 176 0.32 -2.91 9.23
N PHE A 177 0.98 -2.22 8.30
CA PHE A 177 1.06 -0.77 8.29
C PHE A 177 0.23 -0.23 7.14
N VAL A 178 -0.40 0.91 7.38
CA VAL A 178 -1.13 1.66 6.36
C VAL A 178 -0.63 3.10 6.33
N ALA A 179 -0.40 3.60 5.12
CA ALA A 179 -0.13 5.00 4.87
C ALA A 179 -1.28 5.62 4.09
N THR A 180 -1.68 6.80 4.50
CA THR A 180 -2.56 7.68 3.74
C THR A 180 -1.86 9.01 3.50
N LYS A 181 -2.55 9.95 2.88
CA LYS A 181 -2.02 11.30 2.68
C LYS A 181 -1.51 11.96 3.97
N ASP A 182 -2.24 11.79 5.07
CA ASP A 182 -2.04 12.55 6.30
C ASP A 182 -1.79 11.65 7.53
N SER A 183 -1.76 10.34 7.36
CA SER A 183 -1.70 9.41 8.48
C SER A 183 -0.83 8.19 8.19
N LEU A 184 -0.15 7.74 9.22
CA LEU A 184 0.51 6.45 9.29
C LEU A 184 -0.18 5.66 10.41
N GLY A 185 -0.63 4.44 10.12
CA GLY A 185 -1.29 3.58 11.07
C GLY A 185 -0.67 2.19 11.11
N MET A 186 -0.84 1.53 12.23
CA MET A 186 -0.50 0.12 12.40
C MET A 186 -1.67 -0.66 13.00
N ALA A 187 -1.78 -1.94 12.69
CA ALA A 187 -2.68 -2.83 13.40
C ALA A 187 -2.03 -4.20 13.60
N LYS A 188 -2.26 -4.76 14.76
CA LYS A 188 -1.80 -6.07 15.18
C LYS A 188 -3.00 -6.94 15.53
N ASP A 189 -3.07 -8.14 14.99
CA ASP A 189 -4.19 -9.05 15.27
C ASP A 189 -4.25 -9.45 16.75
N THR A 190 -5.39 -10.04 17.17
CA THR A 190 -5.62 -10.42 18.57
C THR A 190 -4.80 -11.63 19.04
N MET A 191 -4.13 -12.36 18.14
CA MET A 191 -3.19 -13.42 18.51
C MET A 191 -1.75 -12.93 18.62
N ALA A 192 -1.47 -11.74 18.06
CA ALA A 192 -0.19 -11.03 18.11
C ALA A 192 1.05 -11.89 17.75
N ALA A 193 0.87 -12.89 16.90
CA ALA A 193 1.95 -13.81 16.57
C ALA A 193 2.98 -13.23 15.59
N LYS A 194 2.66 -12.11 14.91
CA LYS A 194 3.61 -11.41 14.05
C LYS A 194 4.29 -10.29 14.83
N PRO A 195 5.63 -10.21 14.78
CA PRO A 195 6.37 -9.23 15.56
C PRO A 195 6.11 -7.81 15.03
N LEU A 196 6.10 -6.88 15.95
CA LEU A 196 6.06 -5.44 15.69
C LEU A 196 6.74 -4.72 16.83
N VAL A 197 7.66 -3.84 16.51
CA VAL A 197 8.37 -2.98 17.46
C VAL A 197 8.14 -1.53 17.07
N LEU A 198 7.90 -0.69 18.04
CA LEU A 198 7.61 0.72 17.86
C LEU A 198 8.58 1.57 18.71
N TYR A 199 9.04 2.65 18.09
CA TYR A 199 9.79 3.75 18.72
C TYR A 199 9.05 5.04 18.48
N GLU A 200 8.91 5.85 19.49
CA GLU A 200 8.27 7.16 19.42
C GLU A 200 9.10 8.21 20.16
N SER A 201 9.23 9.37 19.54
CA SER A 201 9.82 10.58 20.12
C SER A 201 9.07 11.82 19.65
N ASP A 202 9.42 12.98 20.12
CA ASP A 202 8.79 14.25 19.72
C ASP A 202 8.87 14.53 18.22
N ASP A 203 9.91 14.00 17.54
CA ASP A 203 10.21 14.32 16.15
C ASP A 203 10.03 13.13 15.20
N LEU A 204 9.91 11.90 15.70
CA LEU A 204 9.93 10.69 14.88
C LEU A 204 9.14 9.55 15.49
N VAL A 205 8.32 8.92 14.66
CA VAL A 205 7.76 7.60 14.91
C VAL A 205 8.38 6.61 13.94
N ALA A 206 8.93 5.51 14.45
CA ALA A 206 9.48 4.43 13.64
C ALA A 206 8.89 3.08 14.08
N MET A 207 8.46 2.29 13.10
CA MET A 207 7.86 0.97 13.31
C MET A 207 8.56 -0.06 12.44
N GLY A 208 8.73 -1.26 12.95
CA GLY A 208 9.37 -2.34 12.21
C GLY A 208 9.00 -3.72 12.76
N SER A 209 9.21 -4.76 11.95
CA SER A 209 9.06 -6.14 12.42
C SER A 209 10.14 -6.52 13.43
N GLU A 210 11.29 -5.85 13.40
CA GLU A 210 12.43 -6.09 14.28
C GLU A 210 13.11 -4.78 14.66
N GLU A 211 13.55 -4.67 15.92
CA GLU A 211 14.24 -3.49 16.45
C GLU A 211 15.51 -3.14 15.68
N ILE A 212 16.20 -4.14 15.11
CA ILE A 212 17.41 -3.91 14.31
C ILE A 212 17.15 -3.00 13.11
N ALA A 213 15.93 -3.03 12.54
CA ALA A 213 15.56 -2.14 11.44
C ALA A 213 15.50 -0.68 11.92
N ILE A 214 14.94 -0.43 13.10
CA ILE A 214 14.87 0.90 13.71
C ILE A 214 16.27 1.38 14.10
N ARG A 215 17.06 0.51 14.72
CA ARG A 215 18.45 0.82 15.09
C ARG A 215 19.37 1.09 13.90
N SER A 216 19.03 0.61 12.72
CA SER A 216 19.81 0.92 11.51
C SER A 216 19.74 2.38 11.09
N ILE A 217 18.65 3.07 11.44
CA ILE A 217 18.45 4.50 11.17
C ILE A 217 18.66 5.38 12.42
N LEU A 218 18.54 4.79 13.61
CA LEU A 218 18.74 5.43 14.91
C LEU A 218 19.84 4.68 15.67
N PRO A 219 21.13 5.01 15.43
CA PRO A 219 22.25 4.25 16.02
C PRO A 219 22.49 4.53 17.51
N GLN A 220 21.83 5.54 18.08
CA GLN A 220 21.86 5.83 19.52
C GLN A 220 21.05 4.80 20.32
N GLU A 221 21.20 4.83 21.63
CA GLU A 221 20.35 4.05 22.53
C GLU A 221 18.91 4.57 22.46
N ILE A 222 17.96 3.66 22.23
CA ILE A 222 16.53 3.95 22.07
C ILE A 222 15.72 3.00 22.93
N ASP A 223 14.62 3.49 23.49
CA ASP A 223 13.60 2.68 24.15
C ASP A 223 12.51 2.34 23.15
N THR A 224 12.31 1.05 22.92
CA THR A 224 11.26 0.53 22.04
C THR A 224 10.25 -0.27 22.84
N TYR A 225 9.05 -0.41 22.31
CA TYR A 225 8.02 -1.25 22.91
C TYR A 225 7.25 -2.05 21.85
N ASP A 226 6.67 -3.18 22.29
CA ASP A 226 5.79 -4.00 21.49
C ASP A 226 4.35 -3.55 21.71
N PRO A 227 3.60 -3.19 20.66
CA PRO A 227 2.16 -2.92 20.76
C PRO A 227 1.39 -4.14 21.28
N PHE A 228 0.30 -3.88 21.97
CA PHE A 228 -0.54 -4.93 22.54
C PHE A 228 -1.31 -5.72 21.47
N ASP A 229 -1.82 -6.87 21.89
CA ASP A 229 -2.69 -7.71 21.08
C ASP A 229 -3.97 -6.95 20.71
N GLY A 230 -4.31 -6.91 19.42
CA GLY A 230 -5.48 -6.17 18.94
C GLY A 230 -5.32 -4.64 18.98
N GLU A 231 -4.12 -4.12 19.01
CA GLU A 231 -3.85 -2.68 19.01
C GLU A 231 -3.93 -2.08 17.61
N VAL A 232 -4.50 -0.89 17.56
CA VAL A 232 -4.54 -0.01 16.38
C VAL A 232 -4.02 1.35 16.76
#